data_1a808a16e0d94235a84ae0b04a3a776c
#
_entry.id   1a808a16e0d94235a84ae0b04a3a776c
#
_cell.length_a   1.000
_cell.length_b   1.000
_cell.length_c   1.000
_cell.angle_alpha   90.00
_cell.angle_beta   90.00
_cell.angle_gamma   90.00
#
_symmetry.space_group_name_H-M   'P 1'
#
loop_
_entity.id
_entity.type
_entity.pdbx_description
1 polymer ?
#
loop_
_entity_poly.entity_id
_entity_poly.type
_entity_poly.pdbx_seq_one_letter_code
_entity_poly.pdbx_strand_id
1 'polypeptide(L)'
;VAYGDQQVVDNISFALGRGESLALIGESGSGKTTIARTVLRLLPKGATILGGEVSFDGKNIARISDREFRELRGTQMGFVPQDPGNALNPVRRIGVQAHETARVLKLRSRAEERQRILETFEEVGLSDPARIYRSYPYELSGGMLQRVLIGLAVMPRPSLIVADEPTSGLDVTIQKVVLDLFEELKRSLGLSLLFITHDLAIAAERADHLAVLKDGVVQEQGSSRTVFAAPTSDYTRELQADVPAINPDRYRSIHLARNTAERNALGNQIDVQSVSKTFGDVVAVADVSFAVQRGKTHALVGESGSGKTTTVRLLLGLEHADSGKIVVGDAAVNGHSRSQWRSVRRHLQLVYQNPFTSLDPTWRVGKIVREPLDRFGVGDKDERRDRVAEAIRSVGLPEEMIARKPAKLSGGQRQRVAIARALVMRPDVLVLDEPTSALDVTVQAEIIDLLFRLQSELGLTYLFVSHDLSLVRQIADTVTVLQDGRVVEQGPVEKIFASPADPYTQALLKAIPAVSRVRENGRVLEPATV
;
A
#
# COMPACT_ATOMS: atom_id res chain seq x y z
N VAL A 1 10.63 24.10 -9.10
CA VAL A 1 10.97 23.11 -10.13
C VAL A 1 9.79 22.93 -11.06
N ALA A 2 10.02 22.94 -12.36
CA ALA A 2 8.96 22.79 -13.36
C ALA A 2 9.27 21.67 -14.37
N TYR A 3 8.21 21.10 -14.94
CA TYR A 3 8.24 20.16 -16.07
C TYR A 3 7.52 20.81 -17.25
N GLY A 4 8.28 21.31 -18.23
CA GLY A 4 7.73 22.20 -19.25
C GLY A 4 7.14 23.45 -18.60
N ASP A 5 5.86 23.73 -18.88
CA ASP A 5 5.16 24.91 -18.35
C ASP A 5 4.51 24.66 -16.95
N GLN A 6 4.54 23.42 -16.46
CA GLN A 6 3.92 23.08 -15.18
C GLN A 6 4.91 23.17 -14.03
N GLN A 7 4.72 24.12 -13.13
CA GLN A 7 5.47 24.21 -11.88
C GLN A 7 4.93 23.16 -10.89
N VAL A 8 5.82 22.27 -10.39
CA VAL A 8 5.47 21.16 -9.49
C VAL A 8 5.99 21.41 -8.08
N VAL A 9 7.07 22.17 -7.93
CA VAL A 9 7.62 22.56 -6.63
C VAL A 9 7.81 24.07 -6.63
N ASP A 10 7.18 24.73 -5.65
CA ASP A 10 7.19 26.20 -5.52
C ASP A 10 7.68 26.63 -4.15
N ASN A 11 8.78 27.39 -4.15
CA ASN A 11 9.35 28.08 -2.98
C ASN A 11 9.43 27.23 -1.70
N ILE A 12 9.95 25.99 -1.81
CA ILE A 12 10.12 25.08 -0.67
C ILE A 12 11.47 25.33 -0.01
N SER A 13 11.45 25.42 1.32
CA SER A 13 12.65 25.48 2.15
C SER A 13 12.52 24.58 3.36
N PHE A 14 13.52 23.73 3.60
CA PHE A 14 13.66 22.93 4.81
C PHE A 14 15.12 22.64 5.10
N ALA A 15 15.42 22.23 6.31
CA ALA A 15 16.75 21.78 6.72
C ALA A 15 16.67 20.40 7.38
N LEU A 16 17.72 19.61 7.18
CA LEU A 16 17.92 18.32 7.80
C LEU A 16 19.26 18.31 8.52
N GLY A 17 19.25 18.15 9.83
CA GLY A 17 20.45 18.09 10.65
C GLY A 17 21.19 16.76 10.51
N ARG A 18 22.48 16.74 10.90
CA ARG A 18 23.27 15.51 10.87
C ARG A 18 22.74 14.51 11.91
N GLY A 19 22.54 13.27 11.47
CA GLY A 19 21.98 12.19 12.29
C GLY A 19 20.49 12.31 12.57
N GLU A 20 19.81 13.30 11.98
CA GLU A 20 18.36 13.49 12.09
C GLU A 20 17.61 12.85 10.92
N SER A 21 16.30 12.72 11.09
CA SER A 21 15.36 12.28 10.05
C SER A 21 14.29 13.34 9.79
N LEU A 22 14.06 13.63 8.51
CA LEU A 22 12.98 14.49 8.05
C LEU A 22 12.04 13.69 7.15
N ALA A 23 10.76 13.66 7.48
CA ALA A 23 9.74 13.08 6.61
C ALA A 23 9.05 14.15 5.76
N LEU A 24 8.99 13.91 4.44
CA LEU A 24 8.17 14.67 3.51
C LEU A 24 6.84 13.92 3.32
N ILE A 25 5.74 14.57 3.67
CA ILE A 25 4.39 13.98 3.67
C ILE A 25 3.49 14.78 2.74
N GLY A 26 2.46 14.14 2.19
CA GLY A 26 1.44 14.78 1.37
C GLY A 26 0.89 13.81 0.34
N GLU A 27 -0.14 14.22 -0.39
CA GLU A 27 -0.79 13.43 -1.43
C GLU A 27 0.11 13.17 -2.64
N SER A 28 -0.31 12.21 -3.49
CA SER A 28 0.35 11.93 -4.76
C SER A 28 0.33 13.18 -5.66
N GLY A 29 1.49 13.51 -6.22
CA GLY A 29 1.61 14.74 -7.03
C GLY A 29 1.96 15.99 -6.24
N SER A 30 2.05 15.98 -4.92
CA SER A 30 2.45 17.15 -4.11
C SER A 30 3.92 17.58 -4.25
N GLY A 31 4.72 16.87 -5.06
CA GLY A 31 6.10 17.24 -5.37
C GLY A 31 7.18 16.52 -4.56
N LYS A 32 6.86 15.62 -3.63
CA LYS A 32 7.82 14.90 -2.74
C LYS A 32 8.96 14.22 -3.50
N THR A 33 8.63 13.34 -4.45
CA THR A 33 9.61 12.64 -5.30
C THR A 33 10.43 13.64 -6.16
N THR A 34 9.81 14.75 -6.60
CA THR A 34 10.53 15.80 -7.33
C THR A 34 11.58 16.47 -6.45
N ILE A 35 11.27 16.74 -5.18
CA ILE A 35 12.22 17.27 -4.19
C ILE A 35 13.37 16.28 -3.98
N ALA A 36 13.08 14.99 -3.72
CA ALA A 36 14.10 13.95 -3.56
C ALA A 36 15.04 13.88 -4.77
N ARG A 37 14.46 13.85 -5.98
CA ARG A 37 15.23 13.86 -7.23
C ARG A 37 16.03 15.14 -7.44
N THR A 38 15.55 16.28 -6.95
CA THR A 38 16.28 17.54 -6.99
C THR A 38 17.53 17.47 -6.11
N VAL A 39 17.39 17.00 -4.86
CA VAL A 39 18.51 16.78 -3.93
C VAL A 39 19.56 15.84 -4.53
N LEU A 40 19.13 14.78 -5.22
CA LEU A 40 20.00 13.78 -5.84
C LEU A 40 20.45 14.13 -7.26
N ARG A 41 20.05 15.30 -7.82
CA ARG A 41 20.24 15.67 -9.24
C ARG A 41 19.82 14.52 -10.20
N LEU A 42 18.68 13.90 -9.92
CA LEU A 42 18.08 12.81 -10.70
C LEU A 42 16.80 13.26 -11.42
N LEU A 43 16.63 14.56 -11.61
CA LEU A 43 15.50 15.09 -12.38
C LEU A 43 15.56 14.56 -13.83
N PRO A 44 14.42 14.15 -14.41
CA PRO A 44 14.37 13.69 -15.80
C PRO A 44 14.66 14.83 -16.78
N LYS A 45 14.99 14.46 -18.02
CA LYS A 45 15.15 15.43 -19.11
C LYS A 45 13.85 16.23 -19.29
N GLY A 46 13.97 17.55 -19.37
CA GLY A 46 12.81 18.47 -19.46
C GLY A 46 12.33 19.04 -18.14
N ALA A 47 12.87 18.59 -17.00
CA ALA A 47 12.69 19.29 -15.73
C ALA A 47 13.70 20.43 -15.58
N THR A 48 13.23 21.57 -15.08
CA THR A 48 14.04 22.78 -14.88
C THR A 48 13.93 23.28 -13.44
N ILE A 49 15.08 23.56 -12.82
CA ILE A 49 15.12 24.26 -11.53
C ILE A 49 15.03 25.76 -11.83
N LEU A 50 13.89 26.38 -11.48
CA LEU A 50 13.62 27.78 -11.77
C LEU A 50 14.40 28.72 -10.86
N GLY A 51 14.79 28.28 -9.68
CA GLY A 51 15.55 29.08 -8.71
C GLY A 51 15.77 28.31 -7.41
N GLY A 52 16.40 28.98 -6.44
CA GLY A 52 16.76 28.39 -5.15
C GLY A 52 18.12 27.70 -5.15
N GLU A 53 18.43 27.06 -4.03
CA GLU A 53 19.68 26.32 -3.86
C GLU A 53 19.46 25.04 -3.04
N VAL A 54 20.32 24.07 -3.26
CA VAL A 54 20.40 22.87 -2.42
C VAL A 54 21.82 22.81 -1.85
N SER A 55 21.92 22.90 -0.53
CA SER A 55 23.18 22.80 0.19
C SER A 55 23.32 21.42 0.81
N PHE A 56 24.46 20.78 0.64
CA PHE A 56 24.82 19.55 1.28
C PHE A 56 26.19 19.70 1.95
N ASP A 57 26.23 19.51 3.25
CA ASP A 57 27.45 19.67 4.06
C ASP A 57 28.18 21.02 3.84
N GLY A 58 27.38 22.11 3.77
CA GLY A 58 27.86 23.46 3.52
C GLY A 58 28.22 23.79 2.07
N LYS A 59 28.10 22.84 1.15
CA LYS A 59 28.38 23.03 -0.28
C LYS A 59 27.08 23.16 -1.07
N ASN A 60 26.96 24.21 -1.88
CA ASN A 60 25.85 24.33 -2.83
C ASN A 60 26.03 23.32 -3.97
N ILE A 61 25.24 22.22 -3.91
CA ILE A 61 25.37 21.12 -4.87
C ILE A 61 24.84 21.46 -6.27
N ALA A 62 24.10 22.55 -6.44
CA ALA A 62 23.68 23.03 -7.76
C ALA A 62 24.82 23.67 -8.54
N ARG A 63 25.91 24.13 -7.87
CA ARG A 63 27.03 24.85 -8.46
C ARG A 63 28.27 23.99 -8.71
N ILE A 64 28.37 22.80 -8.14
CA ILE A 64 29.49 21.89 -8.36
C ILE A 64 29.40 21.19 -9.71
N SER A 65 30.54 20.76 -10.26
CA SER A 65 30.61 20.04 -11.54
C SER A 65 29.89 18.69 -11.48
N ASP A 66 29.43 18.16 -12.62
CA ASP A 66 28.79 16.83 -12.68
C ASP A 66 29.73 15.69 -12.25
N ARG A 67 31.03 15.84 -12.44
CA ARG A 67 32.01 14.88 -11.98
C ARG A 67 32.09 14.86 -10.46
N GLU A 68 32.21 16.01 -9.85
CA GLU A 68 32.28 16.19 -8.40
C GLU A 68 30.97 15.73 -7.73
N PHE A 69 29.81 16.06 -8.31
CA PHE A 69 28.54 15.61 -7.80
C PHE A 69 28.36 14.09 -7.92
N ARG A 70 28.84 13.45 -9.00
CA ARG A 70 28.80 11.98 -9.13
C ARG A 70 29.62 11.27 -8.05
N GLU A 71 30.79 11.82 -7.70
CA GLU A 71 31.60 11.31 -6.60
C GLU A 71 30.87 11.45 -5.26
N LEU A 72 30.26 12.61 -5.01
CA LEU A 72 29.46 12.88 -3.82
C LEU A 72 28.25 11.91 -3.70
N ARG A 73 27.46 11.80 -4.77
CA ARG A 73 26.29 10.92 -4.81
C ARG A 73 26.64 9.45 -4.63
N GLY A 74 27.81 8.99 -5.13
CA GLY A 74 28.22 7.59 -4.99
C GLY A 74 28.77 7.24 -3.62
N THR A 75 29.21 8.21 -2.81
CA THR A 75 29.91 7.96 -1.53
C THR A 75 29.22 8.56 -0.31
N GLN A 76 28.59 9.72 -0.46
CA GLN A 76 28.00 10.47 0.66
C GLN A 76 26.47 10.50 0.66
N MET A 77 25.84 10.18 -0.46
CA MET A 77 24.39 10.12 -0.60
C MET A 77 23.95 8.75 -1.09
N GLY A 78 23.09 8.08 -0.34
CA GLY A 78 22.40 6.86 -0.75
C GLY A 78 20.97 7.15 -1.23
N PHE A 79 20.45 6.36 -2.15
CA PHE A 79 19.06 6.45 -2.61
C PHE A 79 18.37 5.10 -2.53
N VAL A 80 17.20 5.08 -1.90
CA VAL A 80 16.31 3.92 -1.85
C VAL A 80 15.02 4.31 -2.59
N PRO A 81 14.78 3.75 -3.78
CA PRO A 81 13.61 4.07 -4.61
C PRO A 81 12.35 3.37 -4.11
N GLN A 82 11.19 3.85 -4.56
CA GLN A 82 9.85 3.39 -4.17
C GLN A 82 9.56 1.94 -4.57
N ASP A 83 9.97 1.52 -5.77
CA ASP A 83 9.66 0.19 -6.33
C ASP A 83 10.94 -0.63 -6.49
N PRO A 84 11.17 -1.63 -5.60
CA PRO A 84 12.35 -2.47 -5.68
C PRO A 84 12.36 -3.38 -6.92
N GLY A 85 11.19 -3.76 -7.44
CA GLY A 85 11.07 -4.60 -8.62
C GLY A 85 11.57 -3.90 -9.89
N ASN A 86 11.29 -2.60 -10.01
CA ASN A 86 11.72 -1.79 -11.14
C ASN A 86 13.14 -1.20 -10.99
N ALA A 87 13.65 -1.14 -9.75
CA ALA A 87 14.99 -0.60 -9.47
C ALA A 87 16.11 -1.57 -9.82
N LEU A 88 15.85 -2.87 -9.76
CA LEU A 88 16.80 -3.93 -10.07
C LEU A 88 16.52 -4.52 -11.45
N ASN A 89 17.59 -4.86 -12.17
CA ASN A 89 17.47 -5.52 -13.46
C ASN A 89 17.05 -6.99 -13.27
N PRO A 90 15.84 -7.42 -13.71
CA PRO A 90 15.30 -8.75 -13.43
C PRO A 90 16.09 -9.91 -14.07
N VAL A 91 16.84 -9.65 -15.13
CA VAL A 91 17.63 -10.67 -15.86
C VAL A 91 19.09 -10.73 -15.40
N ARG A 92 19.45 -9.97 -14.35
CA ARG A 92 20.82 -9.98 -13.77
C ARG A 92 20.76 -10.41 -12.30
N ARG A 93 21.71 -11.26 -11.90
CA ARG A 93 21.83 -11.67 -10.49
C ARG A 93 22.12 -10.47 -9.59
N ILE A 94 21.65 -10.54 -8.34
CA ILE A 94 21.85 -9.50 -7.32
C ILE A 94 23.34 -9.17 -7.13
N GLY A 95 24.19 -10.18 -6.99
CA GLY A 95 25.63 -9.97 -6.80
C GLY A 95 26.31 -9.22 -7.95
N VAL A 96 25.86 -9.43 -9.20
CA VAL A 96 26.40 -8.70 -10.35
C VAL A 96 26.05 -7.21 -10.26
N GLN A 97 24.84 -6.88 -9.85
CA GLN A 97 24.37 -5.50 -9.66
C GLN A 97 25.03 -4.86 -8.43
N ALA A 98 25.21 -5.64 -7.34
CA ALA A 98 25.89 -5.16 -6.14
C ALA A 98 27.36 -4.78 -6.38
N HIS A 99 28.07 -5.49 -7.27
CA HIS A 99 29.41 -5.10 -7.67
C HIS A 99 29.49 -3.72 -8.35
N GLU A 100 28.42 -3.29 -9.03
CA GLU A 100 28.39 -1.94 -9.63
C GLU A 100 28.48 -0.86 -8.56
N THR A 101 27.79 -1.06 -7.42
CA THR A 101 27.90 -0.18 -6.25
C THR A 101 29.25 -0.36 -5.54
N ALA A 102 29.70 -1.59 -5.32
CA ALA A 102 30.97 -1.85 -4.63
C ALA A 102 32.20 -1.23 -5.32
N ARG A 103 32.19 -1.08 -6.65
CA ARG A 103 33.26 -0.41 -7.40
C ARG A 103 33.54 1.03 -6.96
N VAL A 104 32.52 1.72 -6.44
CA VAL A 104 32.68 3.09 -5.93
C VAL A 104 33.64 3.11 -4.74
N LEU A 105 33.72 2.02 -3.98
CA LEU A 105 34.63 1.87 -2.83
C LEU A 105 36.10 1.73 -3.21
N LYS A 106 36.41 1.49 -4.51
CA LYS A 106 37.77 1.34 -5.04
C LYS A 106 38.59 0.30 -4.26
N LEU A 107 37.96 -0.82 -3.90
CA LEU A 107 38.60 -1.93 -3.20
C LEU A 107 39.65 -2.60 -4.08
N ARG A 108 40.63 -3.30 -3.43
CA ARG A 108 41.82 -3.82 -4.11
C ARG A 108 41.54 -5.00 -5.03
N SER A 109 40.47 -5.75 -4.76
CA SER A 109 40.14 -6.97 -5.51
C SER A 109 38.64 -7.22 -5.56
N ARG A 110 38.21 -8.00 -6.56
CA ARG A 110 36.83 -8.48 -6.66
C ARG A 110 36.43 -9.40 -5.49
N ALA A 111 37.39 -10.04 -4.84
CA ALA A 111 37.15 -10.84 -3.64
C ALA A 111 36.74 -9.94 -2.45
N GLU A 112 37.46 -8.83 -2.24
CA GLU A 112 37.13 -7.83 -1.23
C GLU A 112 35.76 -7.18 -1.51
N GLU A 113 35.48 -6.84 -2.78
CA GLU A 113 34.15 -6.34 -3.16
C GLU A 113 33.04 -7.34 -2.77
N ARG A 114 33.24 -8.63 -3.10
CA ARG A 114 32.28 -9.67 -2.76
C ARG A 114 32.11 -9.81 -1.25
N GLN A 115 33.18 -9.81 -0.51
CA GLN A 115 33.14 -9.89 0.97
C GLN A 115 32.33 -8.71 1.52
N ARG A 116 32.62 -7.49 1.09
CA ARG A 116 31.90 -6.29 1.49
C ARG A 116 30.40 -6.36 1.17
N ILE A 117 30.05 -6.90 0.00
CA ILE A 117 28.64 -7.11 -0.40
C ILE A 117 27.95 -8.07 0.57
N LEU A 118 28.58 -9.21 0.89
CA LEU A 118 28.01 -10.22 1.79
C LEU A 118 27.84 -9.67 3.21
N GLU A 119 28.84 -8.97 3.74
CA GLU A 119 28.77 -8.28 5.03
C GLU A 119 27.64 -7.27 5.06
N THR A 120 27.49 -6.46 4.00
CA THR A 120 26.40 -5.48 3.91
C THR A 120 25.03 -6.17 3.87
N PHE A 121 24.90 -7.29 3.17
CA PHE A 121 23.63 -8.03 3.13
C PHE A 121 23.28 -8.63 4.50
N GLU A 122 24.29 -9.05 5.27
CA GLU A 122 24.11 -9.48 6.66
C GLU A 122 23.70 -8.29 7.57
N GLU A 123 24.36 -7.12 7.42
CA GLU A 123 24.04 -5.88 8.14
C GLU A 123 22.59 -5.44 7.95
N VAL A 124 22.00 -5.66 6.76
CA VAL A 124 20.59 -5.34 6.49
C VAL A 124 19.63 -6.50 6.79
N GLY A 125 20.08 -7.51 7.55
CA GLY A 125 19.25 -8.59 8.07
C GLY A 125 18.82 -9.64 7.04
N LEU A 126 19.58 -9.84 5.96
CA LEU A 126 19.36 -10.94 5.02
C LEU A 126 19.99 -12.22 5.57
N SER A 127 19.19 -13.23 5.87
CA SER A 127 19.60 -14.45 6.60
C SER A 127 20.57 -15.38 5.85
N ASP A 128 20.59 -15.31 4.51
CA ASP A 128 21.53 -16.07 3.66
C ASP A 128 22.11 -15.17 2.58
N PRO A 129 23.10 -14.31 2.93
CA PRO A 129 23.74 -13.38 2.02
C PRO A 129 24.31 -14.06 0.76
N ALA A 130 24.84 -15.28 0.90
CA ALA A 130 25.47 -16.02 -0.20
C ALA A 130 24.43 -16.53 -1.20
N ARG A 131 23.26 -16.95 -0.75
CA ARG A 131 22.14 -17.30 -1.60
C ARG A 131 21.62 -16.05 -2.33
N ILE A 132 21.33 -14.96 -1.59
CA ILE A 132 20.83 -13.69 -2.13
C ILE A 132 21.77 -13.15 -3.22
N TYR A 133 23.08 -13.17 -2.97
CA TYR A 133 24.10 -12.76 -3.93
C TYR A 133 23.98 -13.52 -5.28
N ARG A 134 23.61 -14.82 -5.25
CA ARG A 134 23.47 -15.67 -6.44
C ARG A 134 22.09 -15.61 -7.08
N SER A 135 21.08 -15.11 -6.35
CA SER A 135 19.69 -15.06 -6.79
C SER A 135 19.44 -13.96 -7.84
N TYR A 136 18.38 -14.16 -8.60
CA TYR A 136 17.78 -13.14 -9.44
C TYR A 136 16.70 -12.38 -8.63
N PRO A 137 16.36 -11.13 -9.01
CA PRO A 137 15.33 -10.37 -8.31
C PRO A 137 14.00 -11.10 -8.15
N TYR A 138 13.52 -11.79 -9.17
CA TYR A 138 12.23 -12.50 -9.15
C TYR A 138 12.19 -13.73 -8.21
N GLU A 139 13.36 -14.19 -7.70
CA GLU A 139 13.47 -15.28 -6.73
C GLU A 139 13.38 -14.80 -5.28
N LEU A 140 13.25 -13.47 -5.06
CA LEU A 140 13.23 -12.83 -3.76
C LEU A 140 11.85 -12.24 -3.46
N SER A 141 11.46 -12.25 -2.18
CA SER A 141 10.26 -11.54 -1.73
C SER A 141 10.45 -10.01 -1.81
N GLY A 142 9.35 -9.25 -1.81
CA GLY A 142 9.40 -7.78 -1.82
C GLY A 142 10.23 -7.21 -0.69
N GLY A 143 10.09 -7.72 0.53
CA GLY A 143 10.90 -7.30 1.67
C GLY A 143 12.39 -7.66 1.57
N MET A 144 12.74 -8.79 0.93
CA MET A 144 14.14 -9.13 0.64
C MET A 144 14.72 -8.18 -0.41
N LEU A 145 13.97 -7.89 -1.48
CA LEU A 145 14.39 -6.93 -2.51
C LEU A 145 14.61 -5.54 -1.92
N GLN A 146 13.71 -5.10 -1.05
CA GLN A 146 13.84 -3.81 -0.37
C GLN A 146 15.10 -3.75 0.51
N ARG A 147 15.38 -4.80 1.30
CA ARG A 147 16.60 -4.88 2.09
C ARG A 147 17.87 -4.95 1.22
N VAL A 148 17.82 -5.59 0.06
CA VAL A 148 18.92 -5.54 -0.92
C VAL A 148 19.17 -4.09 -1.37
N LEU A 149 18.13 -3.33 -1.74
CA LEU A 149 18.28 -1.93 -2.15
C LEU A 149 18.81 -1.04 -1.03
N ILE A 150 18.33 -1.23 0.20
CA ILE A 150 18.87 -0.53 1.38
C ILE A 150 20.35 -0.89 1.56
N GLY A 151 20.70 -2.17 1.46
CA GLY A 151 22.10 -2.61 1.51
C GLY A 151 22.96 -1.93 0.44
N LEU A 152 22.50 -1.86 -0.79
CA LEU A 152 23.22 -1.15 -1.85
C LEU A 152 23.38 0.33 -1.55
N ALA A 153 22.35 0.98 -0.99
CA ALA A 153 22.39 2.40 -0.64
C ALA A 153 23.35 2.70 0.52
N VAL A 154 23.45 1.81 1.52
CA VAL A 154 24.31 1.99 2.72
C VAL A 154 25.74 1.45 2.57
N MET A 155 25.99 0.61 1.58
CA MET A 155 27.31 -0.02 1.37
C MET A 155 28.49 0.97 1.34
N PRO A 156 28.35 2.17 0.72
CA PRO A 156 29.39 3.21 0.73
C PRO A 156 29.52 3.96 2.07
N ARG A 157 28.69 3.66 3.09
CA ARG A 157 28.63 4.40 4.36
C ARG A 157 28.29 5.89 4.15
N PRO A 158 27.16 6.21 3.48
CA PRO A 158 26.81 7.60 3.20
C PRO A 158 26.44 8.36 4.46
N SER A 159 26.54 9.69 4.43
CA SER A 159 26.05 10.56 5.51
C SER A 159 24.58 10.94 5.35
N LEU A 160 24.01 10.77 4.13
CA LEU A 160 22.59 11.00 3.83
C LEU A 160 22.00 9.81 3.07
N ILE A 161 20.85 9.33 3.51
CA ILE A 161 19.97 8.48 2.70
C ILE A 161 18.71 9.25 2.35
N VAL A 162 18.36 9.20 1.07
CA VAL A 162 17.04 9.64 0.57
C VAL A 162 16.23 8.38 0.27
N ALA A 163 15.13 8.17 0.99
CA ALA A 163 14.25 7.02 0.83
C ALA A 163 12.87 7.48 0.33
N ASP A 164 12.52 7.09 -0.90
CA ASP A 164 11.26 7.46 -1.54
C ASP A 164 10.26 6.32 -1.36
N GLU A 165 9.31 6.47 -0.43
CA GLU A 165 8.30 5.48 -0.05
C GLU A 165 8.87 4.06 0.16
N PRO A 166 9.89 3.87 1.01
CA PRO A 166 10.63 2.61 1.09
C PRO A 166 9.83 1.43 1.65
N THR A 167 8.62 1.64 2.09
CA THR A 167 7.73 0.62 2.65
C THR A 167 6.45 0.43 1.85
N SER A 168 6.28 1.16 0.75
CA SER A 168 5.10 1.05 -0.12
C SER A 168 4.98 -0.37 -0.70
N GLY A 169 3.77 -0.94 -0.62
CA GLY A 169 3.49 -2.29 -1.11
C GLY A 169 4.06 -3.45 -0.28
N LEU A 170 4.61 -3.17 0.90
CA LEU A 170 5.05 -4.19 1.85
C LEU A 170 3.97 -4.47 2.91
N ASP A 171 3.88 -5.73 3.35
CA ASP A 171 3.05 -6.10 4.49
C ASP A 171 3.50 -5.39 5.78
N VAL A 172 2.56 -5.14 6.70
CA VAL A 172 2.78 -4.34 7.92
C VAL A 172 3.97 -4.83 8.76
N THR A 173 4.17 -6.15 8.87
CA THR A 173 5.30 -6.74 9.60
C THR A 173 6.63 -6.47 8.92
N ILE A 174 6.70 -6.64 7.59
CA ILE A 174 7.90 -6.34 6.79
C ILE A 174 8.17 -4.83 6.77
N GLN A 175 7.11 -4.01 6.69
CA GLN A 175 7.20 -2.57 6.79
C GLN A 175 7.86 -2.14 8.10
N LYS A 176 7.42 -2.72 9.23
CA LYS A 176 8.05 -2.49 10.55
C LYS A 176 9.53 -2.88 10.55
N VAL A 177 9.88 -4.06 10.02
CA VAL A 177 11.28 -4.53 9.95
C VAL A 177 12.16 -3.56 9.14
N VAL A 178 11.65 -3.04 8.01
CA VAL A 178 12.37 -2.07 7.17
C VAL A 178 12.55 -0.73 7.89
N LEU A 179 11.53 -0.27 8.61
CA LEU A 179 11.61 0.97 9.37
C LEU A 179 12.56 0.85 10.57
N ASP A 180 12.52 -0.28 11.28
CA ASP A 180 13.44 -0.57 12.38
C ASP A 180 14.89 -0.65 11.88
N LEU A 181 15.11 -1.21 10.68
CA LEU A 181 16.43 -1.24 10.02
C LEU A 181 16.95 0.19 9.73
N PHE A 182 16.13 1.10 9.20
CA PHE A 182 16.55 2.49 9.00
C PHE A 182 16.95 3.17 10.31
N GLU A 183 16.24 2.90 11.40
CA GLU A 183 16.58 3.41 12.72
C GLU A 183 17.93 2.87 13.23
N GLU A 184 18.18 1.58 13.05
CA GLU A 184 19.44 0.96 13.43
C GLU A 184 20.60 1.53 12.61
N LEU A 185 20.41 1.66 11.29
CA LEU A 185 21.41 2.24 10.40
C LEU A 185 21.68 3.72 10.73
N LYS A 186 20.61 4.51 11.01
CA LYS A 186 20.76 5.91 11.46
C LYS A 186 21.63 5.99 12.71
N ARG A 187 21.37 5.14 13.71
CA ARG A 187 22.09 5.13 14.98
C ARG A 187 23.52 4.60 14.85
N SER A 188 23.73 3.51 14.12
CA SER A 188 25.04 2.84 14.01
C SER A 188 26.01 3.56 13.07
N LEU A 189 25.50 4.19 12.01
CA LEU A 189 26.30 4.89 11.01
C LEU A 189 26.32 6.41 11.18
N GLY A 190 25.47 6.96 12.06
CA GLY A 190 25.32 8.42 12.23
C GLY A 190 24.78 9.11 10.98
N LEU A 191 24.05 8.40 10.11
CA LEU A 191 23.51 8.95 8.88
C LEU A 191 22.26 9.78 9.12
N SER A 192 22.00 10.75 8.23
CA SER A 192 20.76 11.50 8.16
C SER A 192 19.80 10.85 7.17
N LEU A 193 18.49 10.93 7.43
CA LEU A 193 17.46 10.28 6.60
C LEU A 193 16.44 11.32 6.09
N LEU A 194 16.40 11.52 4.78
CA LEU A 194 15.28 12.19 4.11
C LEU A 194 14.28 11.12 3.67
N PHE A 195 13.13 11.08 4.31
CA PHE A 195 12.16 10.02 4.19
C PHE A 195 10.87 10.53 3.54
N ILE A 196 10.44 9.94 2.44
CA ILE A 196 9.19 10.28 1.78
C ILE A 196 8.17 9.19 2.09
N THR A 197 7.02 9.61 2.55
CA THR A 197 5.88 8.71 2.79
C THR A 197 4.55 9.46 2.61
N HIS A 198 3.51 8.72 2.29
CA HIS A 198 2.13 9.22 2.33
C HIS A 198 1.45 8.87 3.67
N ASP A 199 2.07 8.05 4.53
CA ASP A 199 1.54 7.64 5.82
C ASP A 199 2.04 8.58 6.93
N LEU A 200 1.12 9.43 7.42
CA LEU A 200 1.40 10.39 8.50
C LEU A 200 1.70 9.69 9.83
N ALA A 201 1.09 8.52 10.12
CA ALA A 201 1.34 7.80 11.36
C ALA A 201 2.77 7.25 11.40
N ILE A 202 3.24 6.66 10.29
CA ILE A 202 4.63 6.21 10.14
C ILE A 202 5.59 7.39 10.27
N ALA A 203 5.31 8.49 9.59
CA ALA A 203 6.17 9.66 9.63
C ALA A 203 6.28 10.24 11.05
N ALA A 204 5.16 10.35 11.76
CA ALA A 204 5.12 10.83 13.14
C ALA A 204 5.88 9.92 14.12
N GLU A 205 5.81 8.60 13.91
CA GLU A 205 6.53 7.62 14.75
C GLU A 205 8.03 7.58 14.45
N ARG A 206 8.45 7.78 13.18
CA ARG A 206 9.80 7.45 12.70
C ARG A 206 10.68 8.64 12.37
N ALA A 207 10.13 9.83 12.15
CA ALA A 207 10.91 11.02 11.83
C ALA A 207 11.06 11.96 13.02
N ASP A 208 12.18 12.67 13.08
CA ASP A 208 12.41 13.73 14.07
C ASP A 208 11.65 15.01 13.68
N HIS A 209 11.58 15.26 12.35
CA HIS A 209 10.92 16.42 11.76
C HIS A 209 9.97 16.01 10.65
N LEU A 210 8.90 16.79 10.47
CA LEU A 210 7.92 16.63 9.39
C LEU A 210 7.86 17.89 8.54
N ALA A 211 7.66 17.70 7.24
CA ALA A 211 7.24 18.75 6.31
C ALA A 211 6.04 18.23 5.50
N VAL A 212 4.90 18.86 5.66
CA VAL A 212 3.63 18.50 5.02
C VAL A 212 3.48 19.33 3.75
N LEU A 213 3.34 18.65 2.60
CA LEU A 213 3.30 19.26 1.28
C LEU A 213 1.92 19.09 0.64
N LYS A 214 1.43 20.16 0.01
CA LYS A 214 0.26 20.15 -0.87
C LYS A 214 0.54 21.03 -2.08
N ASP A 215 0.22 20.55 -3.28
CA ASP A 215 0.33 21.32 -4.55
C ASP A 215 1.69 22.00 -4.74
N GLY A 216 2.77 21.31 -4.36
CA GLY A 216 4.13 21.83 -4.53
C GLY A 216 4.60 22.84 -3.49
N VAL A 217 3.83 23.08 -2.42
CA VAL A 217 4.13 24.05 -1.35
C VAL A 217 4.13 23.36 0.01
N VAL A 218 5.03 23.79 0.91
CA VAL A 218 5.01 23.35 2.32
C VAL A 218 3.86 24.04 3.04
N GLN A 219 2.89 23.27 3.51
CA GLN A 219 1.75 23.75 4.28
C GLN A 219 2.08 23.90 5.77
N GLU A 220 2.93 23.00 6.28
CA GLU A 220 3.36 22.99 7.67
C GLU A 220 4.69 22.25 7.81
N GLN A 221 5.55 22.69 8.70
CA GLN A 221 6.79 22.00 9.06
C GLN A 221 7.18 22.23 10.51
N GLY A 222 7.85 21.27 11.11
CA GLY A 222 8.31 21.36 12.49
C GLY A 222 8.78 20.02 13.05
N SER A 223 8.96 19.94 14.37
CA SER A 223 9.20 18.64 15.00
C SER A 223 7.98 17.74 14.81
N SER A 224 8.21 16.43 14.66
CA SER A 224 7.12 15.45 14.48
C SER A 224 6.07 15.58 15.58
N ARG A 225 6.51 15.79 16.83
CA ARG A 225 5.63 15.99 17.96
C ARG A 225 4.74 17.23 17.82
N THR A 226 5.31 18.36 17.43
CA THR A 226 4.56 19.62 17.33
C THR A 226 3.54 19.55 16.20
N VAL A 227 3.95 19.14 15.00
CA VAL A 227 3.07 19.04 13.84
C VAL A 227 1.95 18.02 14.07
N PHE A 228 2.27 16.92 14.80
CA PHE A 228 1.30 15.88 15.06
C PHE A 228 0.33 16.23 16.21
N ALA A 229 0.82 16.79 17.33
CA ALA A 229 -0.01 17.05 18.51
C ALA A 229 -0.86 18.32 18.38
N ALA A 230 -0.37 19.32 17.64
CA ALA A 230 -1.01 20.63 17.50
C ALA A 230 -0.85 21.17 16.07
N PRO A 231 -1.45 20.54 15.05
CA PRO A 231 -1.34 20.99 13.68
C PRO A 231 -1.93 22.37 13.49
N THR A 232 -1.18 23.25 12.85
CA THR A 232 -1.58 24.64 12.57
C THR A 232 -2.27 24.77 11.20
N SER A 233 -1.90 23.92 10.24
CA SER A 233 -2.50 23.88 8.91
C SER A 233 -3.83 23.11 8.90
N ASP A 234 -4.85 23.64 8.23
CA ASP A 234 -6.11 22.93 8.00
C ASP A 234 -5.88 21.63 7.22
N TYR A 235 -5.00 21.66 6.25
CA TYR A 235 -4.66 20.47 5.47
C TYR A 235 -4.01 19.36 6.32
N THR A 236 -3.14 19.72 7.27
CA THR A 236 -2.56 18.73 8.19
C THR A 236 -3.64 18.11 9.08
N ARG A 237 -4.62 18.91 9.52
CA ARG A 237 -5.78 18.41 10.31
C ARG A 237 -6.64 17.46 9.48
N GLU A 238 -6.90 17.79 8.21
CA GLU A 238 -7.62 16.91 7.27
C GLU A 238 -6.89 15.58 7.07
N LEU A 239 -5.58 15.63 6.79
CA LEU A 239 -4.76 14.42 6.66
C LEU A 239 -4.81 13.54 7.92
N GLN A 240 -4.74 14.15 9.12
CA GLN A 240 -4.85 13.40 10.37
C GLN A 240 -6.21 12.74 10.55
N ALA A 241 -7.29 13.45 10.20
CA ALA A 241 -8.64 12.93 10.29
C ALA A 241 -8.88 11.71 9.38
N ASP A 242 -8.12 11.60 8.29
CA ASP A 242 -8.24 10.52 7.32
C ASP A 242 -7.39 9.29 7.65
N VAL A 243 -6.38 9.41 8.52
CA VAL A 243 -5.48 8.29 8.87
C VAL A 243 -6.20 7.24 9.74
N PRO A 244 -6.32 5.98 9.28
CA PRO A 244 -7.03 4.93 10.02
C PRO A 244 -6.43 4.62 11.39
N ALA A 245 -5.11 4.59 11.53
CA ALA A 245 -4.43 4.29 12.79
C ALA A 245 -4.70 5.35 13.88
N ILE A 246 -4.99 6.60 13.48
CA ILE A 246 -5.28 7.71 14.40
C ILE A 246 -6.77 7.73 14.79
N ASN A 247 -7.65 7.32 13.88
CA ASN A 247 -9.10 7.40 14.03
C ASN A 247 -9.77 6.02 13.98
N PRO A 248 -9.46 5.10 14.91
CA PRO A 248 -9.93 3.72 14.84
C PRO A 248 -11.46 3.58 14.91
N ASP A 249 -12.13 4.57 15.48
CA ASP A 249 -13.58 4.55 15.71
C ASP A 249 -14.38 5.43 14.71
N ARG A 250 -13.75 5.94 13.63
CA ARG A 250 -14.37 6.84 12.64
C ARG A 250 -15.73 6.35 12.14
N TYR A 251 -15.88 5.06 11.88
CA TYR A 251 -17.11 4.47 11.34
C TYR A 251 -17.93 3.68 12.35
N ARG A 252 -17.58 3.72 13.64
CA ARG A 252 -18.22 2.93 14.70
C ARG A 252 -19.73 3.18 14.81
N SER A 253 -20.16 4.45 14.69
CA SER A 253 -21.58 4.81 14.73
C SER A 253 -22.38 4.18 13.58
N ILE A 254 -21.77 4.07 12.39
CA ILE A 254 -22.36 3.43 11.22
C ILE A 254 -22.49 1.93 11.44
N HIS A 255 -21.47 1.29 12.01
CA HIS A 255 -21.53 -0.14 12.37
C HIS A 255 -22.63 -0.43 13.39
N LEU A 256 -22.72 0.38 14.44
CA LEU A 256 -23.77 0.22 15.47
C LEU A 256 -25.18 0.38 14.88
N ALA A 257 -25.40 1.35 13.99
CA ALA A 257 -26.68 1.54 13.32
C ALA A 257 -27.07 0.36 12.40
N ARG A 258 -26.08 -0.38 11.87
CA ARG A 258 -26.30 -1.57 11.03
C ARG A 258 -26.55 -2.85 11.80
N ASN A 259 -26.11 -2.92 13.06
CA ASN A 259 -26.23 -4.11 13.91
C ASN A 259 -27.61 -4.22 14.57
N THR A 260 -28.68 -3.90 13.84
CA THR A 260 -30.06 -4.10 14.32
C THR A 260 -30.41 -5.58 14.27
N ALA A 261 -31.24 -6.04 15.19
CA ALA A 261 -31.66 -7.44 15.31
C ALA A 261 -32.28 -8.01 14.02
N GLU A 262 -32.97 -7.19 13.23
CA GLU A 262 -33.57 -7.58 11.95
C GLU A 262 -32.54 -7.96 10.87
N ARG A 263 -31.37 -7.29 10.81
CA ARG A 263 -30.29 -7.62 9.86
C ARG A 263 -29.51 -8.87 10.27
N ASN A 264 -29.39 -9.13 11.56
CA ASN A 264 -28.73 -10.36 12.06
C ASN A 264 -29.51 -11.65 11.76
N ALA A 265 -30.80 -11.54 11.42
CA ALA A 265 -31.67 -12.66 11.07
C ALA A 265 -31.56 -13.12 9.60
N LEU A 266 -30.81 -12.41 8.74
CA LEU A 266 -30.77 -12.64 7.29
C LEU A 266 -29.94 -13.85 6.84
N GLY A 267 -29.22 -14.53 7.73
CA GLY A 267 -28.36 -15.69 7.43
C GLY A 267 -27.05 -15.31 6.71
N ASN A 268 -26.29 -16.34 6.32
CA ASN A 268 -25.03 -16.17 5.63
C ASN A 268 -25.22 -15.91 4.14
N GLN A 269 -24.43 -15.00 3.58
CA GLN A 269 -24.34 -14.74 2.15
C GLN A 269 -23.18 -15.50 1.51
N ILE A 270 -22.10 -15.73 2.27
CA ILE A 270 -20.98 -16.58 1.89
C ILE A 270 -20.74 -17.58 3.01
N ASP A 271 -20.52 -18.83 2.64
CA ASP A 271 -20.13 -19.89 3.56
C ASP A 271 -19.01 -20.73 2.94
N VAL A 272 -17.84 -20.70 3.56
CA VAL A 272 -16.63 -21.44 3.16
C VAL A 272 -16.38 -22.51 4.20
N GLN A 273 -16.38 -23.80 3.82
CA GLN A 273 -16.32 -24.93 4.70
C GLN A 273 -15.15 -25.86 4.33
N SER A 274 -14.13 -25.92 5.19
CA SER A 274 -12.97 -26.82 5.10
C SER A 274 -12.31 -26.85 3.71
N VAL A 275 -12.13 -25.69 3.13
CA VAL A 275 -11.60 -25.56 1.76
C VAL A 275 -10.09 -25.68 1.77
N SER A 276 -9.57 -26.54 0.86
CA SER A 276 -8.13 -26.72 0.65
C SER A 276 -7.74 -26.60 -0.83
N LYS A 277 -6.51 -26.10 -1.06
CA LYS A 277 -5.92 -25.98 -2.39
C LYS A 277 -4.40 -26.11 -2.34
N THR A 278 -3.87 -26.97 -3.22
CA THR A 278 -2.43 -27.19 -3.39
C THR A 278 -2.02 -26.89 -4.84
N PHE A 279 -0.88 -26.28 -5.05
CA PHE A 279 -0.24 -26.06 -6.34
C PHE A 279 1.12 -26.77 -6.36
N GLY A 280 1.24 -27.88 -7.06
CA GLY A 280 2.43 -28.75 -6.99
C GLY A 280 2.69 -29.17 -5.54
N ASP A 281 3.83 -28.81 -5.00
CA ASP A 281 4.22 -29.13 -3.59
C ASP A 281 3.81 -28.03 -2.59
N VAL A 282 3.22 -26.92 -3.05
CA VAL A 282 2.86 -25.79 -2.20
C VAL A 282 1.39 -25.86 -1.79
N VAL A 283 1.12 -26.01 -0.50
CA VAL A 283 -0.22 -25.92 0.08
C VAL A 283 -0.56 -24.43 0.22
N ALA A 284 -1.41 -23.93 -0.66
CA ALA A 284 -1.78 -22.50 -0.68
C ALA A 284 -2.95 -22.16 0.25
N VAL A 285 -3.86 -23.15 0.47
CA VAL A 285 -5.01 -23.05 1.38
C VAL A 285 -5.21 -24.42 2.01
N ALA A 286 -5.33 -24.49 3.33
CA ALA A 286 -5.45 -25.73 4.10
C ALA A 286 -6.57 -25.62 5.13
N ASP A 287 -7.68 -26.30 4.88
CA ASP A 287 -8.84 -26.40 5.77
C ASP A 287 -9.42 -25.04 6.21
N VAL A 288 -9.54 -24.11 5.28
CA VAL A 288 -10.05 -22.77 5.56
C VAL A 288 -11.57 -22.78 5.65
N SER A 289 -12.10 -22.24 6.76
CA SER A 289 -13.55 -22.11 7.01
C SER A 289 -13.87 -20.73 7.56
N PHE A 290 -14.85 -20.04 6.97
CA PHE A 290 -15.42 -18.79 7.48
C PHE A 290 -16.79 -18.53 6.86
N ALA A 291 -17.56 -17.65 7.49
CA ALA A 291 -18.87 -17.25 6.99
C ALA A 291 -19.03 -15.72 6.97
N VAL A 292 -19.75 -15.21 5.98
CA VAL A 292 -20.06 -13.79 5.82
C VAL A 292 -21.56 -13.58 5.85
N GLN A 293 -22.05 -12.86 6.85
CA GLN A 293 -23.48 -12.55 6.98
C GLN A 293 -23.91 -11.54 5.94
N ARG A 294 -25.17 -11.62 5.50
CA ARG A 294 -25.78 -10.67 4.55
C ARG A 294 -25.71 -9.22 5.06
N GLY A 295 -25.29 -8.30 4.19
CA GLY A 295 -25.18 -6.89 4.50
C GLY A 295 -24.04 -6.51 5.45
N LYS A 296 -23.14 -7.45 5.79
CA LYS A 296 -21.98 -7.26 6.66
C LYS A 296 -20.68 -7.18 5.86
N THR A 297 -19.66 -6.66 6.52
CA THR A 297 -18.29 -6.66 6.03
C THR A 297 -17.47 -7.71 6.78
N HIS A 298 -16.96 -8.69 6.06
CA HIS A 298 -16.00 -9.66 6.60
C HIS A 298 -14.61 -9.37 6.04
N ALA A 299 -13.61 -9.20 6.91
CA ALA A 299 -12.24 -8.98 6.50
C ALA A 299 -11.45 -10.31 6.45
N LEU A 300 -10.66 -10.49 5.40
CA LEU A 300 -9.68 -11.55 5.26
C LEU A 300 -8.29 -10.94 5.31
N VAL A 301 -7.54 -11.19 6.38
CA VAL A 301 -6.25 -10.54 6.67
C VAL A 301 -5.11 -11.53 6.81
N GLY A 302 -3.88 -11.06 6.68
CA GLY A 302 -2.64 -11.83 6.81
C GLY A 302 -1.55 -11.27 5.91
N GLU A 303 -0.34 -11.77 6.04
CA GLU A 303 0.80 -11.37 5.23
C GLU A 303 0.68 -11.82 3.77
N SER A 304 1.56 -11.30 2.91
CA SER A 304 1.69 -11.75 1.51
C SER A 304 2.02 -13.24 1.47
N GLY A 305 1.31 -13.98 0.62
CA GLY A 305 1.47 -15.43 0.56
C GLY A 305 0.66 -16.23 1.59
N SER A 306 -0.07 -15.60 2.52
CA SER A 306 -0.91 -16.31 3.52
C SER A 306 -2.13 -17.05 2.94
N GLY A 307 -2.40 -16.97 1.63
CA GLY A 307 -3.50 -17.68 0.98
C GLY A 307 -4.74 -16.82 0.67
N LYS A 308 -4.77 -15.53 1.02
CA LYS A 308 -5.92 -14.60 0.80
C LYS A 308 -6.37 -14.59 -0.67
N THR A 309 -5.47 -14.27 -1.57
CA THR A 309 -5.78 -14.19 -3.02
C THR A 309 -6.22 -15.55 -3.58
N THR A 310 -5.63 -16.66 -3.10
CA THR A 310 -6.05 -18.01 -3.49
C THR A 310 -7.48 -18.29 -3.00
N THR A 311 -7.80 -17.94 -1.76
CA THR A 311 -9.15 -18.07 -1.19
C THR A 311 -10.17 -17.25 -1.99
N VAL A 312 -9.84 -16.02 -2.37
CA VAL A 312 -10.67 -15.19 -3.26
C VAL A 312 -10.87 -15.85 -4.63
N ARG A 313 -9.81 -16.40 -5.24
CA ARG A 313 -9.91 -17.08 -6.55
C ARG A 313 -10.78 -18.33 -6.49
N LEU A 314 -10.70 -19.09 -5.38
CA LEU A 314 -11.58 -20.24 -5.13
C LEU A 314 -13.05 -19.81 -5.01
N LEU A 315 -13.32 -18.75 -4.25
CA LEU A 315 -14.66 -18.18 -4.09
C LEU A 315 -15.26 -17.70 -5.43
N LEU A 316 -14.44 -17.10 -6.30
CA LEU A 316 -14.84 -16.62 -7.62
C LEU A 316 -14.89 -17.74 -8.69
N GLY A 317 -14.48 -18.97 -8.33
CA GLY A 317 -14.32 -20.09 -9.25
C GLY A 317 -13.33 -19.83 -10.37
N LEU A 318 -12.32 -19.04 -10.11
CA LEU A 318 -11.15 -18.85 -10.96
C LEU A 318 -10.14 -19.97 -10.77
N GLU A 319 -10.21 -20.63 -9.60
CA GLU A 319 -9.50 -21.83 -9.23
C GLU A 319 -10.49 -22.87 -8.68
N HIS A 320 -10.12 -24.14 -8.74
CA HIS A 320 -10.91 -25.22 -8.17
C HIS A 320 -10.32 -25.67 -6.84
N ALA A 321 -11.17 -25.77 -5.80
CA ALA A 321 -10.77 -26.37 -4.54
C ALA A 321 -10.48 -27.87 -4.71
N ASP A 322 -9.46 -28.37 -4.02
CA ASP A 322 -9.15 -29.79 -3.99
C ASP A 322 -10.10 -30.54 -3.02
N SER A 323 -10.54 -29.85 -1.95
CA SER A 323 -11.54 -30.34 -1.01
C SER A 323 -12.34 -29.19 -0.37
N GLY A 324 -13.39 -29.52 0.35
CA GLY A 324 -14.25 -28.57 1.04
C GLY A 324 -15.43 -28.08 0.19
N LYS A 325 -16.18 -27.09 0.70
CA LYS A 325 -17.38 -26.57 0.05
C LYS A 325 -17.44 -25.05 0.17
N ILE A 326 -17.86 -24.36 -0.90
CA ILE A 326 -18.14 -22.92 -0.91
C ILE A 326 -19.58 -22.73 -1.35
N VAL A 327 -20.33 -21.89 -0.62
CA VAL A 327 -21.70 -21.51 -0.93
C VAL A 327 -21.78 -19.99 -1.01
N VAL A 328 -22.44 -19.46 -2.05
CA VAL A 328 -22.71 -18.02 -2.21
C VAL A 328 -24.20 -17.85 -2.45
N GLY A 329 -24.89 -17.18 -1.52
CA GLY A 329 -26.36 -17.18 -1.49
C GLY A 329 -26.87 -18.62 -1.32
N ASP A 330 -27.70 -19.07 -2.26
CA ASP A 330 -28.23 -20.43 -2.28
C ASP A 330 -27.45 -21.39 -3.20
N ALA A 331 -26.38 -20.90 -3.83
CA ALA A 331 -25.61 -21.64 -4.83
C ALA A 331 -24.31 -22.19 -4.24
N ALA A 332 -24.17 -23.54 -4.25
CA ALA A 332 -22.87 -24.17 -3.97
C ALA A 332 -21.91 -23.93 -5.14
N VAL A 333 -20.66 -23.59 -4.87
CA VAL A 333 -19.67 -23.17 -5.86
C VAL A 333 -18.78 -24.32 -6.36
N ASN A 334 -18.82 -25.51 -5.74
CA ASN A 334 -17.94 -26.62 -6.04
C ASN A 334 -18.39 -27.47 -7.23
N GLY A 335 -17.47 -27.76 -8.15
CA GLY A 335 -17.60 -28.82 -9.15
C GLY A 335 -18.49 -28.53 -10.36
N HIS A 336 -18.54 -27.30 -10.91
CA HIS A 336 -19.64 -26.85 -11.72
C HIS A 336 -19.40 -26.63 -13.21
N SER A 337 -20.53 -26.79 -13.93
CA SER A 337 -20.66 -26.40 -15.32
C SER A 337 -20.48 -24.88 -15.49
N ARG A 338 -20.08 -24.45 -16.67
CA ARG A 338 -19.94 -23.02 -17.02
C ARG A 338 -21.21 -22.22 -16.75
N SER A 339 -22.39 -22.83 -16.84
CA SER A 339 -23.68 -22.17 -16.61
C SER A 339 -23.89 -21.82 -15.14
N GLN A 340 -23.54 -22.72 -14.22
CA GLN A 340 -23.66 -22.50 -12.77
C GLN A 340 -22.73 -21.39 -12.29
N TRP A 341 -21.47 -21.42 -12.75
CA TRP A 341 -20.52 -20.34 -12.48
C TRP A 341 -20.99 -18.98 -13.03
N ARG A 342 -21.65 -19.01 -14.21
CA ARG A 342 -22.20 -17.77 -14.77
C ARG A 342 -23.29 -17.17 -13.88
N SER A 343 -24.14 -18.00 -13.26
CA SER A 343 -25.14 -17.55 -12.31
C SER A 343 -24.50 -16.93 -11.07
N VAL A 344 -23.58 -17.64 -10.42
CA VAL A 344 -22.89 -17.14 -9.20
C VAL A 344 -22.16 -15.82 -9.47
N ARG A 345 -21.36 -15.73 -10.54
CA ARG A 345 -20.61 -14.53 -10.90
C ARG A 345 -21.47 -13.32 -11.26
N ARG A 346 -22.76 -13.51 -11.52
CA ARG A 346 -23.69 -12.41 -11.72
C ARG A 346 -23.96 -11.68 -10.41
N HIS A 347 -24.01 -12.40 -9.30
CA HIS A 347 -24.30 -11.90 -7.96
C HIS A 347 -23.05 -11.61 -7.12
N LEU A 348 -21.89 -12.14 -7.54
CA LEU A 348 -20.60 -11.99 -6.88
C LEU A 348 -19.61 -11.30 -7.83
N GLN A 349 -19.23 -10.07 -7.52
CA GLN A 349 -18.35 -9.26 -8.35
C GLN A 349 -17.05 -8.92 -7.61
N LEU A 350 -15.95 -8.77 -8.35
CA LEU A 350 -14.62 -8.48 -7.84
C LEU A 350 -14.17 -7.06 -8.20
N VAL A 351 -13.69 -6.33 -7.22
CA VAL A 351 -12.89 -5.12 -7.39
C VAL A 351 -11.43 -5.50 -7.13
N TYR A 352 -10.59 -5.38 -8.15
CA TYR A 352 -9.19 -5.79 -8.12
C TYR A 352 -8.31 -4.80 -7.35
N GLN A 353 -7.20 -5.31 -6.80
CA GLN A 353 -6.19 -4.59 -6.05
C GLN A 353 -5.65 -3.35 -6.80
N ASN A 354 -5.32 -3.50 -8.08
CA ASN A 354 -4.69 -2.44 -8.86
C ASN A 354 -5.63 -1.92 -9.97
N PRO A 355 -6.20 -0.71 -9.81
CA PRO A 355 -7.08 -0.13 -10.83
C PRO A 355 -6.34 0.24 -12.12
N PHE A 356 -5.00 0.40 -12.09
CA PHE A 356 -4.21 0.72 -13.27
C PHE A 356 -4.10 -0.46 -14.23
N THR A 357 -4.05 -1.68 -13.72
CA THR A 357 -3.94 -2.91 -14.53
C THR A 357 -5.29 -3.56 -14.82
N SER A 358 -6.31 -3.26 -14.02
CA SER A 358 -7.64 -3.87 -14.15
C SER A 358 -8.53 -3.20 -15.20
N LEU A 359 -8.21 -1.99 -15.65
CA LEU A 359 -8.94 -1.24 -16.66
C LEU A 359 -8.17 -1.23 -17.98
N ASP A 360 -8.81 -1.64 -19.09
CA ASP A 360 -8.20 -1.59 -20.42
C ASP A 360 -7.88 -0.13 -20.79
N PRO A 361 -6.59 0.25 -20.95
CA PRO A 361 -6.20 1.64 -21.21
C PRO A 361 -6.66 2.16 -22.58
N THR A 362 -7.00 1.27 -23.50
CA THR A 362 -7.45 1.61 -24.85
C THR A 362 -8.93 1.92 -24.91
N TRP A 363 -9.72 1.40 -23.97
CA TRP A 363 -11.17 1.57 -23.94
C TRP A 363 -11.59 2.88 -23.25
N ARG A 364 -12.78 3.36 -23.62
CA ARG A 364 -13.43 4.45 -22.85
C ARG A 364 -14.08 3.88 -21.60
N VAL A 365 -14.21 4.69 -20.55
CA VAL A 365 -14.86 4.34 -19.28
C VAL A 365 -16.23 3.68 -19.49
N GLY A 366 -17.08 4.25 -20.34
CA GLY A 366 -18.41 3.69 -20.62
C GLY A 366 -18.37 2.28 -21.20
N LYS A 367 -17.36 1.94 -22.03
CA LYS A 367 -17.18 0.58 -22.53
C LYS A 367 -16.69 -0.37 -21.44
N ILE A 368 -15.78 0.10 -20.59
CA ILE A 368 -15.25 -0.68 -19.45
C ILE A 368 -16.36 -1.04 -18.46
N VAL A 369 -17.19 -0.07 -18.08
CA VAL A 369 -18.31 -0.29 -17.13
C VAL A 369 -19.39 -1.16 -17.75
N ARG A 370 -19.63 -1.04 -19.06
CA ARG A 370 -20.66 -1.83 -19.78
C ARG A 370 -20.24 -3.29 -20.02
N GLU A 371 -18.95 -3.58 -20.05
CA GLU A 371 -18.41 -4.90 -20.40
C GLU A 371 -19.08 -6.08 -19.68
N PRO A 372 -19.34 -6.04 -18.37
CA PRO A 372 -20.07 -7.12 -17.70
C PRO A 372 -21.49 -7.34 -18.25
N LEU A 373 -22.22 -6.27 -18.53
CA LEU A 373 -23.58 -6.38 -19.11
C LEU A 373 -23.56 -7.05 -20.49
N ASP A 374 -22.56 -6.71 -21.32
CA ASP A 374 -22.37 -7.32 -22.64
C ASP A 374 -22.02 -8.81 -22.51
N ARG A 375 -21.14 -9.19 -21.57
CA ARG A 375 -20.72 -10.58 -21.33
C ARG A 375 -21.82 -11.46 -20.79
N PHE A 376 -22.64 -10.93 -19.90
CA PHE A 376 -23.75 -11.67 -19.30
C PHE A 376 -25.03 -11.60 -20.10
N GLY A 377 -25.10 -10.77 -21.14
CA GLY A 377 -26.29 -10.59 -21.96
C GLY A 377 -27.45 -9.95 -21.20
N VAL A 378 -27.13 -9.00 -20.30
CA VAL A 378 -28.14 -8.32 -19.46
C VAL A 378 -28.61 -7.05 -20.16
N GLY A 379 -29.92 -6.90 -20.31
CA GLY A 379 -30.58 -5.72 -20.89
C GLY A 379 -30.33 -5.53 -22.39
N ASP A 380 -31.11 -4.65 -22.98
CA ASP A 380 -30.90 -4.15 -24.34
C ASP A 380 -29.87 -3.00 -24.39
N LYS A 381 -29.74 -2.36 -25.56
CA LYS A 381 -28.73 -1.31 -25.77
C LYS A 381 -28.99 -0.06 -24.93
N ASP A 382 -30.26 0.34 -24.80
CA ASP A 382 -30.65 1.54 -24.09
C ASP A 382 -30.60 1.29 -22.57
N GLU A 383 -31.12 0.16 -22.11
CA GLU A 383 -31.00 -0.25 -20.70
C GLU A 383 -29.52 -0.34 -20.24
N ARG A 384 -28.61 -0.89 -21.07
CA ARG A 384 -27.18 -0.92 -20.73
C ARG A 384 -26.58 0.46 -20.62
N ARG A 385 -26.99 1.40 -21.50
CA ARG A 385 -26.53 2.79 -21.44
C ARG A 385 -26.96 3.45 -20.12
N ASP A 386 -28.23 3.26 -19.75
CA ASP A 386 -28.82 3.86 -18.55
C ASP A 386 -28.19 3.28 -17.27
N ARG A 387 -27.99 1.96 -17.22
CA ARG A 387 -27.27 1.29 -16.12
C ARG A 387 -25.81 1.76 -15.97
N VAL A 388 -25.12 2.00 -17.08
CA VAL A 388 -23.76 2.56 -17.05
C VAL A 388 -23.78 3.98 -16.46
N ALA A 389 -24.71 4.83 -16.88
CA ALA A 389 -24.84 6.17 -16.34
C ALA A 389 -25.20 6.15 -14.84
N GLU A 390 -26.13 5.28 -14.43
CA GLU A 390 -26.48 5.06 -13.02
C GLU A 390 -25.26 4.61 -12.20
N ALA A 391 -24.50 3.61 -12.66
CA ALA A 391 -23.32 3.12 -11.97
C ALA A 391 -22.22 4.18 -11.85
N ILE A 392 -22.02 5.02 -12.85
CA ILE A 392 -21.06 6.14 -12.79
C ILE A 392 -21.51 7.19 -11.77
N ARG A 393 -22.79 7.55 -11.74
CA ARG A 393 -23.33 8.49 -10.74
C ARG A 393 -23.26 7.93 -9.32
N SER A 394 -23.57 6.64 -9.12
CA SER A 394 -23.54 6.01 -7.79
C SER A 394 -22.15 6.04 -7.14
N VAL A 395 -21.08 6.04 -7.94
CA VAL A 395 -19.70 6.19 -7.43
C VAL A 395 -19.22 7.64 -7.33
N GLY A 396 -20.13 8.61 -7.53
CA GLY A 396 -19.82 10.05 -7.42
C GLY A 396 -18.99 10.60 -8.57
N LEU A 397 -19.04 9.97 -9.75
CA LEU A 397 -18.39 10.50 -10.95
C LEU A 397 -19.40 11.20 -11.87
N PRO A 398 -19.04 12.33 -12.49
CA PRO A 398 -19.89 13.00 -13.48
C PRO A 398 -19.98 12.17 -14.78
N GLU A 399 -21.14 12.21 -15.43
CA GLU A 399 -21.43 11.39 -16.63
C GLU A 399 -20.47 11.64 -17.80
N GLU A 400 -19.91 12.83 -17.92
CA GLU A 400 -18.90 13.14 -18.93
C GLU A 400 -17.66 12.25 -18.86
N MET A 401 -17.39 11.63 -17.71
CA MET A 401 -16.30 10.67 -17.55
C MET A 401 -16.49 9.41 -18.43
N ILE A 402 -17.73 9.08 -18.81
CA ILE A 402 -18.07 7.94 -19.69
C ILE A 402 -17.29 8.00 -21.00
N ALA A 403 -17.03 9.20 -21.52
CA ALA A 403 -16.31 9.41 -22.77
C ALA A 403 -14.78 9.39 -22.62
N ARG A 404 -14.25 9.51 -21.40
CA ARG A 404 -12.79 9.57 -21.14
C ARG A 404 -12.13 8.18 -21.20
N LYS A 405 -10.81 8.18 -21.37
CA LYS A 405 -9.98 6.98 -21.24
C LYS A 405 -9.31 6.93 -19.86
N PRO A 406 -8.99 5.73 -19.31
CA PRO A 406 -8.35 5.58 -18.01
C PRO A 406 -7.08 6.41 -17.81
N ALA A 407 -6.27 6.59 -18.85
CA ALA A 407 -5.04 7.38 -18.80
C ALA A 407 -5.24 8.86 -18.38
N LYS A 408 -6.47 9.39 -18.54
CA LYS A 408 -6.85 10.77 -18.17
C LYS A 408 -7.52 10.88 -16.81
N LEU A 409 -7.54 9.81 -16.02
CA LEU A 409 -8.17 9.74 -14.71
C LEU A 409 -7.12 9.68 -13.60
N SER A 410 -7.42 10.30 -12.44
CA SER A 410 -6.63 10.10 -11.22
C SER A 410 -6.75 8.66 -10.69
N GLY A 411 -5.91 8.26 -9.73
CA GLY A 411 -5.98 6.95 -9.07
C GLY A 411 -7.35 6.69 -8.45
N GLY A 412 -7.87 7.61 -7.67
CA GLY A 412 -9.19 7.52 -7.06
C GLY A 412 -10.33 7.46 -8.07
N GLN A 413 -10.25 8.24 -9.17
CA GLN A 413 -11.24 8.17 -10.25
C GLN A 413 -11.22 6.80 -10.95
N ARG A 414 -10.04 6.21 -11.18
CA ARG A 414 -9.93 4.84 -11.73
C ARG A 414 -10.53 3.81 -10.80
N GLN A 415 -10.27 3.93 -9.49
CA GLN A 415 -10.86 3.05 -8.49
C GLN A 415 -12.38 3.15 -8.47
N ARG A 416 -12.95 4.35 -8.52
CA ARG A 416 -14.40 4.57 -8.64
C ARG A 416 -14.96 3.93 -9.92
N VAL A 417 -14.25 3.99 -11.04
CA VAL A 417 -14.65 3.30 -12.30
C VAL A 417 -14.60 1.77 -12.12
N ALA A 418 -13.59 1.22 -11.44
CA ALA A 418 -13.52 -0.21 -11.15
C ALA A 418 -14.69 -0.67 -10.27
N ILE A 419 -15.06 0.12 -9.25
CA ILE A 419 -16.25 -0.13 -8.41
C ILE A 419 -17.53 -0.03 -9.26
N ALA A 420 -17.68 0.99 -10.11
CA ALA A 420 -18.86 1.14 -11.01
C ALA A 420 -19.00 -0.07 -11.95
N ARG A 421 -17.89 -0.59 -12.49
CA ARG A 421 -17.90 -1.81 -13.32
C ARG A 421 -18.43 -3.03 -12.57
N ALA A 422 -18.10 -3.17 -11.28
CA ALA A 422 -18.62 -4.25 -10.45
C ALA A 422 -20.12 -4.03 -10.13
N LEU A 423 -20.51 -2.80 -9.83
CA LEU A 423 -21.88 -2.44 -9.44
C LEU A 423 -22.90 -2.51 -10.58
N VAL A 424 -22.49 -2.34 -11.85
CA VAL A 424 -23.41 -2.30 -13.01
C VAL A 424 -24.25 -3.57 -13.15
N MET A 425 -23.76 -4.69 -12.61
CA MET A 425 -24.46 -5.98 -12.54
C MET A 425 -25.50 -6.04 -11.41
N ARG A 426 -25.54 -5.07 -10.49
CA ARG A 426 -26.32 -5.07 -9.25
C ARG A 426 -26.08 -6.36 -8.44
N PRO A 427 -24.83 -6.61 -8.01
CA PRO A 427 -24.47 -7.81 -7.27
C PRO A 427 -25.02 -7.77 -5.83
N ASP A 428 -25.10 -8.95 -5.19
CA ASP A 428 -25.36 -9.07 -3.75
C ASP A 428 -24.06 -8.98 -2.94
N VAL A 429 -22.94 -9.39 -3.56
CA VAL A 429 -21.62 -9.47 -2.92
C VAL A 429 -20.56 -8.73 -3.75
N LEU A 430 -19.80 -7.89 -3.08
CA LEU A 430 -18.53 -7.38 -3.61
C LEU A 430 -17.35 -8.00 -2.85
N VAL A 431 -16.47 -8.63 -3.60
CA VAL A 431 -15.13 -8.99 -3.14
C VAL A 431 -14.22 -7.81 -3.44
N LEU A 432 -13.63 -7.24 -2.42
CA LEU A 432 -12.78 -6.07 -2.47
C LEU A 432 -11.35 -6.51 -2.15
N ASP A 433 -10.55 -6.77 -3.19
CA ASP A 433 -9.17 -7.27 -3.03
C ASP A 433 -8.22 -6.06 -2.96
N GLU A 434 -7.84 -5.69 -1.74
CA GLU A 434 -6.99 -4.54 -1.42
C GLU A 434 -7.40 -3.24 -2.16
N PRO A 435 -8.66 -2.80 -2.06
CA PRO A 435 -9.22 -1.78 -2.96
C PRO A 435 -8.62 -0.38 -2.77
N THR A 436 -7.78 -0.17 -1.77
CA THR A 436 -7.19 1.14 -1.41
C THR A 436 -5.67 1.14 -1.33
N SER A 437 -4.99 -0.02 -1.52
CA SER A 437 -3.55 -0.18 -1.30
C SER A 437 -2.65 0.70 -2.21
N ALA A 438 -3.15 1.14 -3.35
CA ALA A 438 -2.43 2.00 -4.31
C ALA A 438 -2.87 3.47 -4.27
N LEU A 439 -3.56 3.89 -3.21
CA LEU A 439 -4.15 5.23 -3.08
C LEU A 439 -3.57 5.98 -1.88
N ASP A 440 -3.50 7.30 -2.00
CA ASP A 440 -3.16 8.18 -0.87
C ASP A 440 -4.23 8.11 0.22
N VAL A 441 -3.86 8.43 1.46
CA VAL A 441 -4.71 8.33 2.65
C VAL A 441 -6.04 9.06 2.50
N THR A 442 -6.03 10.29 1.96
CA THR A 442 -7.26 11.08 1.71
C THR A 442 -8.18 10.40 0.69
N VAL A 443 -7.61 9.95 -0.44
CA VAL A 443 -8.37 9.23 -1.48
C VAL A 443 -8.84 7.87 -0.95
N GLN A 444 -8.05 7.19 -0.13
CA GLN A 444 -8.45 5.96 0.58
C GLN A 444 -9.70 6.21 1.43
N ALA A 445 -9.69 7.27 2.26
CA ALA A 445 -10.84 7.64 3.10
C ALA A 445 -12.10 7.91 2.25
N GLU A 446 -11.98 8.66 1.15
CA GLU A 446 -13.09 8.89 0.23
C GLU A 446 -13.66 7.60 -0.38
N ILE A 447 -12.81 6.62 -0.74
CA ILE A 447 -13.26 5.33 -1.27
C ILE A 447 -13.95 4.51 -0.18
N ILE A 448 -13.46 4.54 1.05
CA ILE A 448 -14.12 3.87 2.19
C ILE A 448 -15.48 4.49 2.49
N ASP A 449 -15.59 5.82 2.52
CA ASP A 449 -16.87 6.54 2.68
C ASP A 449 -17.87 6.16 1.56
N LEU A 450 -17.39 6.07 0.32
CA LEU A 450 -18.17 5.59 -0.82
C LEU A 450 -18.68 4.16 -0.60
N LEU A 451 -17.80 3.24 -0.18
CA LEU A 451 -18.17 1.83 0.06
C LEU A 451 -19.21 1.71 1.18
N PHE A 452 -19.08 2.47 2.27
CA PHE A 452 -20.09 2.52 3.33
C PHE A 452 -21.44 3.00 2.85
N ARG A 453 -21.47 4.08 2.06
CA ARG A 453 -22.69 4.61 1.46
C ARG A 453 -23.35 3.56 0.57
N LEU A 454 -22.60 2.98 -0.38
CA LEU A 454 -23.11 1.95 -1.30
C LEU A 454 -23.63 0.72 -0.55
N GLN A 455 -22.95 0.28 0.50
CA GLN A 455 -23.39 -0.84 1.32
C GLN A 455 -24.72 -0.53 2.02
N SER A 456 -24.87 0.70 2.52
CA SER A 456 -26.11 1.14 3.18
C SER A 456 -27.29 1.27 2.21
N GLU A 457 -27.04 1.88 1.05
CA GLU A 457 -28.07 2.15 0.04
C GLU A 457 -28.52 0.88 -0.69
N LEU A 458 -27.58 -0.03 -1.01
CA LEU A 458 -27.81 -1.20 -1.86
C LEU A 458 -27.89 -2.52 -1.08
N GLY A 459 -27.65 -2.53 0.24
CA GLY A 459 -27.65 -3.73 1.06
C GLY A 459 -26.54 -4.73 0.75
N LEU A 460 -25.40 -4.25 0.23
CA LEU A 460 -24.29 -5.08 -0.23
C LEU A 460 -23.59 -5.84 0.91
N THR A 461 -23.16 -7.05 0.61
CA THR A 461 -22.27 -7.84 1.47
C THR A 461 -20.84 -7.69 0.98
N TYR A 462 -19.87 -7.43 1.87
CA TYR A 462 -18.48 -7.27 1.51
C TYR A 462 -17.59 -8.38 2.05
N LEU A 463 -16.78 -8.96 1.18
CA LEU A 463 -15.57 -9.68 1.55
C LEU A 463 -14.39 -8.75 1.26
N PHE A 464 -13.77 -8.22 2.31
CA PHE A 464 -12.72 -7.23 2.23
C PHE A 464 -11.36 -7.89 2.51
N VAL A 465 -10.48 -7.91 1.52
CA VAL A 465 -9.11 -8.43 1.67
C VAL A 465 -8.18 -7.25 1.91
N SER A 466 -7.40 -7.29 2.97
CA SER A 466 -6.43 -6.24 3.29
C SER A 466 -5.27 -6.77 4.13
N HIS A 467 -4.14 -6.12 4.02
CA HIS A 467 -3.02 -6.22 4.96
C HIS A 467 -3.00 -5.03 5.95
N ASP A 468 -3.79 -3.98 5.73
CA ASP A 468 -3.93 -2.83 6.63
C ASP A 468 -4.96 -3.12 7.73
N LEU A 469 -4.46 -3.55 8.89
CA LEU A 469 -5.29 -3.85 10.04
C LEU A 469 -5.94 -2.62 10.65
N SER A 470 -5.33 -1.44 10.55
CA SER A 470 -5.94 -0.19 11.03
C SER A 470 -7.22 0.13 10.28
N LEU A 471 -7.20 -0.07 8.97
CA LEU A 471 -8.37 0.07 8.13
C LEU A 471 -9.41 -1.01 8.42
N VAL A 472 -8.98 -2.27 8.56
CA VAL A 472 -9.88 -3.40 8.89
C VAL A 472 -10.62 -3.15 10.19
N ARG A 473 -9.96 -2.62 11.21
CA ARG A 473 -10.58 -2.24 12.49
C ARG A 473 -11.74 -1.25 12.31
N GLN A 474 -11.61 -0.32 11.36
CA GLN A 474 -12.64 0.68 11.11
C GLN A 474 -13.86 0.13 10.34
N ILE A 475 -13.64 -0.81 9.40
CA ILE A 475 -14.64 -1.15 8.39
C ILE A 475 -15.28 -2.52 8.56
N ALA A 476 -14.63 -3.47 9.24
CA ALA A 476 -15.09 -4.85 9.31
C ALA A 476 -16.00 -5.10 10.52
N ASP A 477 -17.01 -5.96 10.32
CA ASP A 477 -17.81 -6.52 11.41
C ASP A 477 -17.12 -7.76 12.01
N THR A 478 -16.55 -8.61 11.12
CA THR A 478 -15.84 -9.83 11.49
C THR A 478 -14.54 -9.95 10.69
N VAL A 479 -13.57 -10.68 11.22
CA VAL A 479 -12.26 -10.88 10.60
C VAL A 479 -11.84 -12.35 10.69
N THR A 480 -11.20 -12.83 9.63
CA THR A 480 -10.45 -14.10 9.60
C THR A 480 -8.99 -13.79 9.32
N VAL A 481 -8.11 -14.25 10.20
CA VAL A 481 -6.65 -14.09 10.08
C VAL A 481 -6.07 -15.36 9.48
N LEU A 482 -5.35 -15.21 8.35
CA LEU A 482 -4.70 -16.30 7.63
C LEU A 482 -3.18 -16.23 7.81
N GLN A 483 -2.57 -17.37 8.11
CA GLN A 483 -1.13 -17.60 8.09
C GLN A 483 -0.84 -18.93 7.39
N ASP A 484 0.09 -18.95 6.43
CA ASP A 484 0.53 -20.16 5.73
C ASP A 484 -0.62 -21.03 5.19
N GLY A 485 -1.64 -20.39 4.63
CA GLY A 485 -2.82 -21.05 4.08
C GLY A 485 -3.84 -21.53 5.11
N ARG A 486 -3.70 -21.24 6.41
CA ARG A 486 -4.58 -21.68 7.50
C ARG A 486 -5.23 -20.52 8.22
N VAL A 487 -6.42 -20.75 8.75
CA VAL A 487 -7.06 -19.83 9.69
C VAL A 487 -6.39 -20.00 11.06
N VAL A 488 -5.76 -18.95 11.57
CA VAL A 488 -5.15 -18.94 12.90
C VAL A 488 -6.07 -18.31 13.94
N GLU A 489 -6.87 -17.35 13.54
CA GLU A 489 -7.85 -16.70 14.41
C GLU A 489 -9.01 -16.13 13.60
N GLN A 490 -10.23 -16.14 14.17
CA GLN A 490 -11.40 -15.52 13.56
C GLN A 490 -12.43 -15.07 14.60
N GLY A 491 -13.21 -14.05 14.27
CA GLY A 491 -14.28 -13.58 15.16
C GLY A 491 -14.70 -12.15 14.86
N PRO A 492 -15.52 -11.57 15.78
CA PRO A 492 -15.83 -10.14 15.74
C PRO A 492 -14.56 -9.30 15.79
N VAL A 493 -14.49 -8.26 14.96
CA VAL A 493 -13.30 -7.41 14.87
C VAL A 493 -12.90 -6.83 16.23
N GLU A 494 -13.87 -6.36 17.01
CA GLU A 494 -13.61 -5.78 18.34
C GLU A 494 -12.92 -6.76 19.29
N LYS A 495 -13.33 -8.05 19.27
CA LYS A 495 -12.72 -9.08 20.11
C LYS A 495 -11.29 -9.38 19.71
N ILE A 496 -11.04 -9.55 18.40
CA ILE A 496 -9.69 -9.85 17.86
C ILE A 496 -8.72 -8.72 18.15
N PHE A 497 -9.16 -7.46 18.01
CA PHE A 497 -8.30 -6.30 18.27
C PHE A 497 -8.08 -6.01 19.77
N ALA A 498 -9.07 -6.29 20.62
CA ALA A 498 -8.94 -6.06 22.07
C ALA A 498 -8.18 -7.17 22.80
N SER A 499 -8.34 -8.43 22.37
CA SER A 499 -7.80 -9.60 23.06
C SER A 499 -7.46 -10.73 22.06
N PRO A 500 -6.43 -10.53 21.20
CA PRO A 500 -5.97 -11.55 20.27
C PRO A 500 -5.41 -12.75 21.02
N ALA A 501 -5.89 -13.95 20.67
CA ALA A 501 -5.46 -15.19 21.31
C ALA A 501 -4.20 -15.78 20.64
N ASP A 502 -4.11 -15.66 19.31
CA ASP A 502 -3.02 -16.24 18.53
C ASP A 502 -1.77 -15.34 18.53
N PRO A 503 -0.54 -15.90 18.71
CA PRO A 503 0.71 -15.14 18.71
C PRO A 503 0.99 -14.38 17.40
N TYR A 504 0.58 -14.93 16.26
CA TYR A 504 0.74 -14.28 14.96
C TYR A 504 -0.18 -13.06 14.84
N THR A 505 -1.45 -13.19 15.27
CA THR A 505 -2.40 -12.06 15.35
C THR A 505 -1.84 -10.95 16.26
N GLN A 506 -1.28 -11.33 17.41
CA GLN A 506 -0.63 -10.36 18.31
C GLN A 506 0.55 -9.64 17.66
N ALA A 507 1.37 -10.37 16.89
CA ALA A 507 2.50 -9.80 16.16
C ALA A 507 2.05 -8.81 15.08
N LEU A 508 1.01 -9.19 14.31
CA LEU A 508 0.39 -8.32 13.29
C LEU A 508 -0.15 -7.02 13.92
N LEU A 509 -0.87 -7.11 15.03
CA LEU A 509 -1.43 -5.94 15.72
C LEU A 509 -0.34 -5.04 16.33
N LYS A 510 0.75 -5.62 16.84
CA LYS A 510 1.92 -4.86 17.34
C LYS A 510 2.72 -4.17 16.22
N ALA A 511 2.53 -4.58 14.98
CA ALA A 511 3.18 -3.95 13.84
C ALA A 511 2.42 -2.70 13.33
N ILE A 512 1.19 -2.49 13.77
CA ILE A 512 0.44 -1.25 13.50
C ILE A 512 1.21 -0.05 14.10
N PRO A 513 1.42 1.04 13.35
CA PRO A 513 2.05 2.23 13.87
C PRO A 513 1.34 2.74 15.14
N ALA A 514 2.06 2.85 16.24
CA ALA A 514 1.51 3.33 17.49
C ALA A 514 1.68 4.86 17.57
N VAL A 515 0.63 5.58 17.23
CA VAL A 515 0.59 7.05 17.25
C VAL A 515 0.95 7.66 18.63
N SER A 516 0.80 6.90 19.71
CA SER A 516 1.21 7.27 21.06
C SER A 516 2.73 7.39 21.27
N ARG A 517 3.55 6.98 20.27
CA ARG A 517 5.03 6.99 20.35
C ARG A 517 5.64 8.11 19.53
N VAL A 518 5.11 9.32 19.63
CA VAL A 518 5.73 10.47 18.94
C VAL A 518 7.11 10.76 19.53
N ARG A 519 8.12 10.97 18.68
CA ARG A 519 9.52 11.15 19.08
C ARG A 519 9.85 12.57 19.52
N GLU A 520 10.72 12.68 20.51
CA GLU A 520 11.39 13.92 20.88
C GLU A 520 12.90 13.65 20.99
N ASN A 521 13.72 14.38 20.22
CA ASN A 521 15.18 14.33 20.28
C ASN A 521 15.77 12.91 20.26
N GLY A 522 15.25 12.02 19.39
CA GLY A 522 15.76 10.66 19.23
C GLY A 522 15.32 9.67 20.32
N ARG A 523 14.45 10.05 21.25
CA ARG A 523 13.85 9.15 22.25
C ARG A 523 12.37 8.97 22.01
N VAL A 524 11.92 7.71 22.07
CA VAL A 524 10.49 7.36 22.07
C VAL A 524 9.95 7.73 23.45
N LEU A 525 8.96 8.63 23.51
CA LEU A 525 8.25 8.95 24.75
C LEU A 525 7.03 8.03 24.84
N GLU A 526 6.89 7.31 25.95
CA GLU A 526 5.65 6.61 26.27
C GLU A 526 4.55 7.63 26.61
N PRO A 527 3.28 7.36 26.27
CA PRO A 527 2.19 8.26 26.63
C PRO A 527 2.13 8.38 28.15
N ALA A 528 1.97 9.60 28.64
CA ALA A 528 1.60 9.81 30.03
C ALA A 528 0.28 9.07 30.27
N THR A 529 0.31 8.06 31.12
CA THR A 529 -0.87 7.35 31.62
C THR A 529 -1.80 8.36 32.26
N VAL A 530 -2.96 8.63 31.66
CA VAL A 530 -4.06 9.36 32.26
C VAL A 530 -5.06 8.36 32.81
#